data_7fc5fb46685fe67277f4772e8945547e
#
_entry.id   7fc5fb46685fe67277f4772e8945547e
#
_cell.length_a   1.000
_cell.length_b   1.000
_cell.length_c   1.000
_cell.angle_alpha   90.00
_cell.angle_beta   90.00
_cell.angle_gamma   90.00
#
_symmetry.space_group_name_H-M   'P 1'
#
loop_
_entity.id
_entity.type
_entity.pdbx_description
1 polymer ?
#
loop_
_entity_poly.entity_id
_entity_poly.type
_entity_poly.pdbx_seq_one_letter_code
_entity_poly.pdbx_strand_id
1 'polypeptide(L)'
;MAIDDKTIIQAIRGRTEVGFRLLMQKYKQPIYWHIRRLVVLHDDAQDATQEVFIRAFRSFNQLKDEKSLEGWLYRIATNEALRLIASRKQNQVSLEDGENEVQCVMADSYIDYSNLEAVRLQKAILTLPTKQRVAFNLRYYDELSYEDIAEIIGSTPSSAKMNYHIAKEKIIKYMNSNENNYE
;
A
#
# COMPACT_ATOMS: atom_id res chain seq x y z
N MET A 1 -2.41 -20.67 13.97
CA MET A 1 -2.00 -21.38 12.73
C MET A 1 -2.12 -20.39 11.56
N ALA A 2 -1.05 -20.11 10.86
CA ALA A 2 -1.11 -19.25 9.68
C ALA A 2 -1.88 -19.98 8.56
N ILE A 3 -2.90 -19.35 8.00
CA ILE A 3 -3.70 -19.92 6.90
C ILE A 3 -2.84 -19.85 5.63
N ASP A 4 -2.57 -21.01 5.01
CA ASP A 4 -1.81 -21.11 3.77
C ASP A 4 -2.67 -20.69 2.56
N ASP A 5 -2.06 -20.01 1.58
CA ASP A 5 -2.73 -19.51 0.38
C ASP A 5 -3.34 -20.63 -0.47
N LYS A 6 -2.67 -21.75 -0.53
CA LYS A 6 -3.17 -22.95 -1.22
C LYS A 6 -4.51 -23.42 -0.65
N THR A 7 -4.61 -23.42 0.70
CA THR A 7 -5.84 -23.75 1.41
C THR A 7 -6.96 -22.75 1.09
N ILE A 8 -6.64 -21.46 1.04
CA ILE A 8 -7.60 -20.42 0.69
C ILE A 8 -8.14 -20.63 -0.72
N ILE A 9 -7.25 -20.82 -1.70
CA ILE A 9 -7.60 -21.01 -3.11
C ILE A 9 -8.47 -22.26 -3.29
N GLN A 10 -8.10 -23.38 -2.67
CA GLN A 10 -8.87 -24.61 -2.73
C GLN A 10 -10.27 -24.43 -2.11
N ALA A 11 -10.33 -23.72 -0.97
CA ALA A 11 -11.61 -23.42 -0.31
C ALA A 11 -12.50 -22.52 -1.18
N ILE A 12 -11.93 -21.52 -1.89
CA ILE A 12 -12.71 -20.67 -2.80
C ILE A 12 -13.25 -21.49 -3.97
N ARG A 13 -12.44 -22.38 -4.55
CA ARG A 13 -12.86 -23.26 -5.66
C ARG A 13 -13.92 -24.28 -5.24
N GLY A 14 -13.88 -24.78 -4.00
CA GLY A 14 -14.82 -25.79 -3.51
C GLY A 14 -16.05 -25.19 -2.83
N ARG A 15 -15.87 -24.17 -2.00
CA ARG A 15 -16.92 -23.49 -1.24
C ARG A 15 -16.60 -22.00 -1.18
N THR A 16 -17.03 -21.26 -2.16
CA THR A 16 -16.68 -19.85 -2.39
C THR A 16 -16.84 -18.98 -1.15
N GLU A 17 -17.93 -19.10 -0.40
CA GLU A 17 -18.16 -18.31 0.82
C GLU A 17 -17.10 -18.58 1.91
N VAL A 18 -16.81 -19.86 2.17
CA VAL A 18 -15.80 -20.25 3.18
C VAL A 18 -14.42 -19.76 2.77
N GLY A 19 -14.06 -19.94 1.50
CA GLY A 19 -12.76 -19.51 0.97
C GLY A 19 -12.57 -18.01 1.05
N PHE A 20 -13.58 -17.20 0.71
CA PHE A 20 -13.51 -15.74 0.83
C PHE A 20 -13.47 -15.27 2.28
N ARG A 21 -14.11 -15.97 3.20
CA ARG A 21 -13.99 -15.70 4.64
C ARG A 21 -12.53 -15.89 5.10
N LEU A 22 -11.88 -16.97 4.69
CA LEU A 22 -10.47 -17.24 4.98
C LEU A 22 -9.55 -16.19 4.35
N LEU A 23 -9.82 -15.79 3.09
CA LEU A 23 -9.09 -14.73 2.41
C LEU A 23 -9.16 -13.41 3.20
N MET A 24 -10.35 -13.00 3.59
CA MET A 24 -10.56 -11.80 4.39
C MET A 24 -9.90 -11.91 5.77
N GLN A 25 -9.99 -13.05 6.42
CA GLN A 25 -9.37 -13.28 7.73
C GLN A 25 -7.85 -13.10 7.67
N LYS A 26 -7.20 -13.58 6.60
CA LYS A 26 -5.75 -13.46 6.42
C LYS A 26 -5.33 -12.08 5.95
N TYR A 27 -6.00 -11.51 4.94
CA TYR A 27 -5.50 -10.38 4.17
C TYR A 27 -6.17 -9.03 4.45
N LYS A 28 -7.34 -8.98 5.14
CA LYS A 28 -8.04 -7.70 5.38
C LYS A 28 -7.16 -6.66 6.06
N GLN A 29 -6.47 -7.05 7.12
CA GLN A 29 -5.62 -6.15 7.90
C GLN A 29 -4.36 -5.72 7.12
N PRO A 30 -3.56 -6.63 6.53
CA PRO A 30 -2.41 -6.25 5.70
C PRO A 30 -2.79 -5.32 4.54
N ILE A 31 -3.85 -5.64 3.80
CA ILE A 31 -4.32 -4.83 2.67
C ILE A 31 -4.80 -3.45 3.13
N TYR A 32 -5.53 -3.37 4.24
CA TYR A 32 -5.93 -2.09 4.81
C TYR A 32 -4.70 -1.20 5.11
N TRP A 33 -3.69 -1.73 5.79
CA TRP A 33 -2.49 -0.96 6.12
C TRP A 33 -1.67 -0.58 4.90
N HIS A 34 -1.60 -1.46 3.88
CA HIS A 34 -0.97 -1.12 2.61
C HIS A 34 -1.65 0.09 1.96
N ILE A 35 -2.97 0.06 1.82
CA ILE A 35 -3.75 1.16 1.25
C ILE A 35 -3.62 2.41 2.12
N ARG A 36 -3.71 2.27 3.45
CA ARG A 36 -3.64 3.36 4.41
C ARG A 36 -2.35 4.17 4.30
N ARG A 37 -1.22 3.51 4.08
CA ARG A 37 0.08 4.15 3.84
C ARG A 37 0.15 4.92 2.52
N LEU A 38 -0.70 4.60 1.56
CA LEU A 38 -0.75 5.28 0.26
C LEU A 38 -1.75 6.44 0.24
N VAL A 39 -2.97 6.25 0.79
CA VAL A 39 -4.07 7.21 0.66
C VAL A 39 -4.22 8.18 1.84
N VAL A 40 -3.53 7.92 2.94
CA VAL A 40 -3.44 8.76 4.16
C VAL A 40 -4.74 8.84 4.98
N LEU A 41 -5.92 8.98 4.41
CA LEU A 41 -7.17 9.08 5.15
C LEU A 41 -7.76 7.73 5.52
N HIS A 42 -8.24 7.62 6.77
CA HIS A 42 -8.80 6.37 7.31
C HIS A 42 -10.03 5.90 6.53
N ASP A 43 -10.99 6.79 6.31
CA ASP A 43 -12.25 6.45 5.64
C ASP A 43 -12.01 5.97 4.22
N ASP A 44 -11.13 6.63 3.47
CA ASP A 44 -10.74 6.20 2.13
C ASP A 44 -10.05 4.83 2.13
N ALA A 45 -9.20 4.57 3.12
CA ALA A 45 -8.54 3.28 3.24
C ALA A 45 -9.53 2.16 3.55
N GLN A 46 -10.57 2.44 4.36
CA GLN A 46 -11.64 1.48 4.63
C GLN A 46 -12.46 1.19 3.37
N ASP A 47 -12.91 2.23 2.67
CA ASP A 47 -13.72 2.09 1.46
C ASP A 47 -12.93 1.37 0.35
N ALA A 48 -11.67 1.77 0.14
CA ALA A 48 -10.81 1.09 -0.82
C ALA A 48 -10.55 -0.37 -0.45
N THR A 49 -10.39 -0.68 0.83
CA THR A 49 -10.21 -2.08 1.28
C THR A 49 -11.44 -2.92 0.96
N GLN A 50 -12.64 -2.41 1.19
CA GLN A 50 -13.88 -3.10 0.82
C GLN A 50 -13.95 -3.33 -0.70
N GLU A 51 -13.66 -2.31 -1.49
CA GLU A 51 -13.68 -2.41 -2.96
C GLU A 51 -12.65 -3.43 -3.47
N VAL A 52 -11.47 -3.53 -2.85
CA VAL A 52 -10.47 -4.56 -3.18
C VAL A 52 -11.04 -5.97 -3.03
N PHE A 53 -11.72 -6.27 -1.93
CA PHE A 53 -12.29 -7.60 -1.73
C PHE A 53 -13.50 -7.88 -2.62
N ILE A 54 -14.31 -6.87 -2.95
CA ILE A 54 -15.37 -6.98 -3.96
C ILE A 54 -14.78 -7.32 -5.34
N ARG A 55 -13.73 -6.62 -5.75
CA ARG A 55 -13.02 -6.89 -7.02
C ARG A 55 -12.34 -8.25 -7.01
N ALA A 56 -11.70 -8.63 -5.91
CA ALA A 56 -11.10 -9.95 -5.75
C ALA A 56 -12.17 -11.04 -5.90
N PHE A 57 -13.32 -10.89 -5.30
CA PHE A 57 -14.45 -11.81 -5.47
C PHE A 57 -14.88 -11.95 -6.93
N ARG A 58 -15.06 -10.83 -7.63
CA ARG A 58 -15.52 -10.82 -9.02
C ARG A 58 -14.49 -11.36 -10.01
N SER A 59 -13.20 -11.18 -9.73
CA SER A 59 -12.11 -11.51 -10.66
C SER A 59 -11.27 -12.72 -10.25
N PHE A 60 -11.68 -13.47 -9.24
CA PHE A 60 -10.92 -14.62 -8.73
C PHE A 60 -10.63 -15.69 -9.81
N ASN A 61 -11.53 -15.87 -10.75
CA ASN A 61 -11.34 -16.79 -11.89
C ASN A 61 -10.17 -16.40 -12.80
N GLN A 62 -9.67 -15.16 -12.69
CA GLN A 62 -8.50 -14.69 -13.46
C GLN A 62 -7.17 -15.05 -12.77
N LEU A 63 -7.20 -15.52 -11.54
CA LEU A 63 -6.02 -16.00 -10.82
C LEU A 63 -5.56 -17.32 -11.42
N LYS A 64 -4.48 -17.28 -12.22
CA LYS A 64 -3.95 -18.42 -12.96
C LYS A 64 -3.03 -19.31 -12.13
N ASP A 65 -2.26 -18.71 -11.21
CA ASP A 65 -1.25 -19.40 -10.43
C ASP A 65 -1.53 -19.27 -8.92
N GLU A 66 -1.48 -20.39 -8.23
CA GLU A 66 -1.69 -20.47 -6.77
C GLU A 66 -0.58 -19.78 -5.98
N LYS A 67 0.61 -19.63 -6.56
CA LYS A 67 1.76 -18.96 -5.93
C LYS A 67 1.65 -17.43 -5.93
N SER A 68 0.70 -16.89 -6.69
CA SER A 68 0.56 -15.44 -6.91
C SER A 68 -0.62 -14.79 -6.19
N LEU A 69 -1.29 -15.48 -5.25
CA LEU A 69 -2.48 -14.95 -4.56
C LEU A 69 -2.16 -13.63 -3.85
N GLU A 70 -1.08 -13.60 -3.09
CA GLU A 70 -0.63 -12.41 -2.36
C GLU A 70 -0.32 -11.26 -3.33
N GLY A 71 0.59 -11.46 -4.28
CA GLY A 71 0.95 -10.45 -5.29
C GLY A 71 -0.24 -9.96 -6.10
N TRP A 72 -1.15 -10.86 -6.47
CA TRP A 72 -2.38 -10.52 -7.17
C TRP A 72 -3.30 -9.63 -6.33
N LEU A 73 -3.47 -9.94 -5.04
CA LEU A 73 -4.31 -9.15 -4.14
C LEU A 73 -3.69 -7.76 -3.87
N TYR A 74 -2.38 -7.69 -3.65
CA TYR A 74 -1.67 -6.42 -3.52
C TYR A 74 -1.71 -5.58 -4.80
N ARG A 75 -1.72 -6.21 -5.97
CA ARG A 75 -1.92 -5.51 -7.25
C ARG A 75 -3.29 -4.85 -7.33
N ILE A 76 -4.36 -5.55 -6.93
CA ILE A 76 -5.71 -4.97 -6.87
C ILE A 76 -5.71 -3.80 -5.88
N ALA A 77 -5.13 -3.98 -4.69
CA ALA A 77 -5.08 -2.97 -3.64
C ALA A 77 -4.31 -1.71 -4.05
N THR A 78 -3.14 -1.89 -4.66
CA THR A 78 -2.33 -0.77 -5.16
C THR A 78 -3.06 0.00 -6.26
N ASN A 79 -3.67 -0.69 -7.22
CA ASN A 79 -4.43 -0.05 -8.28
C ASN A 79 -5.61 0.76 -7.73
N GLU A 80 -6.31 0.24 -6.72
CA GLU A 80 -7.41 0.95 -6.09
C GLU A 80 -6.94 2.19 -5.32
N ALA A 81 -5.85 2.09 -4.57
CA ALA A 81 -5.23 3.23 -3.89
C ALA A 81 -4.79 4.31 -4.89
N LEU A 82 -4.13 3.92 -5.99
CA LEU A 82 -3.68 4.85 -7.03
C LEU A 82 -4.85 5.53 -7.75
N ARG A 83 -5.96 4.82 -7.96
CA ARG A 83 -7.19 5.37 -8.52
C ARG A 83 -7.76 6.49 -7.63
N LEU A 84 -7.80 6.28 -6.33
CA LEU A 84 -8.24 7.29 -5.36
C LEU A 84 -7.33 8.51 -5.34
N ILE A 85 -6.01 8.32 -5.33
CA ILE A 85 -5.04 9.40 -5.37
C ILE A 85 -5.21 10.24 -6.65
N ALA A 86 -5.38 9.59 -7.81
CA ALA A 86 -5.60 10.28 -9.08
C ALA A 86 -6.92 11.06 -9.11
N SER A 87 -8.01 10.48 -8.59
CA SER A 87 -9.33 11.14 -8.50
C SER A 87 -9.27 12.40 -7.62
N ARG A 88 -8.53 12.36 -6.52
CA ARG A 88 -8.34 13.53 -5.65
C ARG A 88 -7.61 14.66 -6.36
N LYS A 89 -6.50 14.34 -7.04
CA LYS A 89 -5.76 15.35 -7.82
C LYS A 89 -6.61 16.04 -8.87
N GLN A 90 -7.52 15.32 -9.51
CA GLN A 90 -8.45 15.91 -10.48
C GLN A 90 -9.49 16.85 -9.83
N ASN A 91 -9.92 16.54 -8.61
CA ASN A 91 -10.90 17.34 -7.87
C ASN A 91 -10.28 18.53 -7.13
N GLN A 92 -8.96 18.52 -6.91
CA GLN A 92 -8.20 19.54 -6.18
C GLN A 92 -7.53 20.58 -7.09
N VAL A 93 -8.03 20.86 -8.29
CA VAL A 93 -7.49 21.87 -9.23
C VAL A 93 -7.39 23.29 -8.62
N SER A 94 -7.62 23.48 -7.32
CA SER A 94 -7.66 24.80 -6.67
C SER A 94 -6.87 24.96 -5.36
N LEU A 95 -6.12 23.99 -4.83
CA LEU A 95 -5.39 24.16 -3.56
C LEU A 95 -4.02 23.43 -3.57
N GLU A 96 -2.99 24.08 -3.06
CA GLU A 96 -1.58 23.69 -3.00
C GLU A 96 -1.37 22.29 -2.38
N ASP A 97 -0.94 21.32 -3.24
CA ASP A 97 -1.15 19.88 -3.04
C ASP A 97 -0.22 19.14 -2.05
N GLY A 98 0.86 19.75 -1.58
CA GLY A 98 1.85 19.04 -0.73
C GLY A 98 1.60 19.20 0.77
N GLU A 99 1.12 20.35 1.21
CA GLU A 99 0.91 20.64 2.63
C GLU A 99 -0.31 19.93 3.20
N ASN A 100 -1.34 19.68 2.40
CA ASN A 100 -2.58 19.05 2.84
C ASN A 100 -2.41 17.56 3.18
N GLU A 101 -1.63 16.78 2.42
CA GLU A 101 -1.35 15.37 2.77
C GLU A 101 -0.57 15.26 4.08
N VAL A 102 0.38 16.16 4.31
CA VAL A 102 1.17 16.20 5.56
C VAL A 102 0.31 16.65 6.75
N GLN A 103 -0.60 17.61 6.57
CA GLN A 103 -1.54 18.04 7.60
C GLN A 103 -2.56 16.94 7.94
N CYS A 104 -3.01 16.16 6.95
CA CYS A 104 -3.89 15.00 7.18
C CYS A 104 -3.20 13.91 8.02
N VAL A 105 -1.89 13.68 7.83
CA VAL A 105 -1.11 12.79 8.69
C VAL A 105 -1.09 13.28 10.13
N MET A 106 -0.98 14.58 10.34
CA MET A 106 -0.94 15.17 11.69
C MET A 106 -2.32 15.20 12.39
N ALA A 107 -3.42 15.10 11.65
CA ALA A 107 -4.77 15.07 12.20
C ALA A 107 -5.28 13.64 12.48
N ASP A 108 -4.48 12.63 12.16
CA ASP A 108 -4.91 11.23 12.24
C ASP A 108 -4.74 10.65 13.63
N SER A 109 -5.85 10.29 14.28
CA SER A 109 -5.89 9.65 15.58
C SER A 109 -5.22 8.27 15.67
N TYR A 110 -4.86 7.67 14.52
CA TYR A 110 -4.19 6.36 14.45
C TYR A 110 -2.66 6.44 14.41
N ILE A 111 -2.10 7.65 14.30
CA ILE A 111 -0.65 7.84 14.39
C ILE A 111 -0.29 8.12 15.84
N ASP A 112 0.58 7.30 16.39
CA ASP A 112 1.15 7.55 17.71
C ASP A 112 2.12 8.74 17.66
N TYR A 113 1.62 9.91 18.00
CA TYR A 113 2.41 11.15 18.03
C TYR A 113 3.47 11.18 19.13
N SER A 114 3.46 10.22 20.05
CA SER A 114 4.54 10.06 21.03
C SER A 114 5.84 9.59 20.34
N ASN A 115 5.72 8.96 19.15
CA ASN A 115 6.87 8.54 18.35
C ASN A 115 7.12 9.52 17.20
N LEU A 116 7.85 10.60 17.48
CA LEU A 116 8.21 11.63 16.50
C LEU A 116 8.99 11.08 15.29
N GLU A 117 9.79 10.03 15.47
CA GLU A 117 10.53 9.40 14.37
C GLU A 117 9.59 8.70 13.40
N ALA A 118 8.56 8.00 13.89
CA ALA A 118 7.56 7.36 13.04
C ALA A 118 6.77 8.39 12.22
N VAL A 119 6.41 9.53 12.83
CA VAL A 119 5.75 10.64 12.14
C VAL A 119 6.66 11.25 11.07
N ARG A 120 7.95 11.45 11.38
CA ARG A 120 8.95 11.96 10.42
C ARG A 120 9.14 11.01 9.25
N LEU A 121 9.24 9.70 9.52
CA LEU A 121 9.34 8.68 8.49
C LEU A 121 8.13 8.71 7.56
N GLN A 122 6.93 8.79 8.10
CA GLN A 122 5.71 8.87 7.29
C GLN A 122 5.68 10.13 6.42
N LYS A 123 6.09 11.28 6.96
CA LYS A 123 6.25 12.52 6.18
C LYS A 123 7.26 12.34 5.04
N ALA A 124 8.43 11.75 5.33
CA ALA A 124 9.45 11.48 4.31
C ALA A 124 8.90 10.59 3.17
N ILE A 125 8.14 9.55 3.50
CA ILE A 125 7.52 8.65 2.52
C ILE A 125 6.53 9.42 1.64
N LEU A 126 5.74 10.33 2.19
CA LEU A 126 4.76 11.13 1.44
C LEU A 126 5.41 12.12 0.46
N THR A 127 6.66 12.54 0.68
CA THR A 127 7.40 13.40 -0.27
C THR A 127 7.88 12.64 -1.51
N LEU A 128 7.82 11.31 -1.52
CA LEU A 128 8.31 10.50 -2.63
C LEU A 128 7.37 10.57 -3.83
N PRO A 129 7.92 10.56 -5.07
CA PRO A 129 7.12 10.30 -6.26
C PRO A 129 6.35 8.98 -6.15
N THR A 130 5.15 8.92 -6.70
CA THR A 130 4.21 7.80 -6.52
C THR A 130 4.84 6.42 -6.75
N LYS A 131 5.59 6.21 -7.84
CA LYS A 131 6.23 4.91 -8.12
C LYS A 131 7.28 4.52 -7.07
N GLN A 132 8.04 5.48 -6.56
CA GLN A 132 9.03 5.25 -5.49
C GLN A 132 8.34 4.96 -4.16
N ARG A 133 7.26 5.69 -3.84
CA ARG A 133 6.43 5.47 -2.65
C ARG A 133 5.82 4.07 -2.64
N VAL A 134 5.22 3.65 -3.75
CA VAL A 134 4.64 2.30 -3.90
C VAL A 134 5.72 1.22 -3.76
N ALA A 135 6.82 1.32 -4.50
CA ALA A 135 7.91 0.33 -4.43
C ALA A 135 8.51 0.24 -3.01
N PHE A 136 8.66 1.37 -2.32
CA PHE A 136 9.14 1.39 -0.94
C PHE A 136 8.18 0.69 0.01
N ASN A 137 6.88 1.03 -0.02
CA ASN A 137 5.89 0.43 0.86
C ASN A 137 5.76 -1.08 0.64
N LEU A 138 5.67 -1.53 -0.62
CA LEU A 138 5.57 -2.95 -0.97
C LEU A 138 6.80 -3.75 -0.54
N ARG A 139 8.00 -3.16 -0.59
CA ARG A 139 9.23 -3.86 -0.20
C ARG A 139 9.49 -3.80 1.30
N TYR A 140 9.32 -2.62 1.90
CA TYR A 140 9.71 -2.37 3.30
C TYR A 140 8.68 -2.88 4.30
N TYR A 141 7.39 -2.64 4.06
CA TYR A 141 6.32 -3.02 4.98
C TYR A 141 5.65 -4.33 4.62
N ASP A 142 5.46 -4.58 3.32
CA ASP A 142 4.70 -5.73 2.82
C ASP A 142 5.62 -6.88 2.37
N GLU A 143 6.96 -6.69 2.39
CA GLU A 143 8.02 -7.67 2.16
C GLU A 143 7.95 -8.41 0.80
N LEU A 144 7.23 -7.84 -0.18
CA LEU A 144 7.07 -8.47 -1.50
C LEU A 144 8.40 -8.58 -2.26
N SER A 145 8.49 -9.56 -3.14
CA SER A 145 9.62 -9.73 -4.05
C SER A 145 9.71 -8.61 -5.08
N TYR A 146 10.89 -8.35 -5.65
CA TYR A 146 11.01 -7.35 -6.73
C TYR A 146 10.28 -7.75 -8.00
N GLU A 147 10.10 -9.05 -8.22
CA GLU A 147 9.29 -9.63 -9.29
C GLU A 147 7.82 -9.23 -9.13
N ASP A 148 7.25 -9.45 -7.96
CA ASP A 148 5.85 -9.08 -7.65
C ASP A 148 5.66 -7.55 -7.72
N ILE A 149 6.60 -6.78 -7.14
CA ILE A 149 6.56 -5.32 -7.18
C ILE A 149 6.59 -4.83 -8.64
N ALA A 150 7.45 -5.41 -9.48
CA ALA A 150 7.55 -5.06 -10.89
C ALA A 150 6.23 -5.27 -11.63
N GLU A 151 5.55 -6.39 -11.38
CA GLU A 151 4.23 -6.65 -11.94
C GLU A 151 3.18 -5.64 -11.47
N ILE A 152 3.20 -5.28 -10.19
CA ILE A 152 2.26 -4.33 -9.58
C ILE A 152 2.42 -2.93 -10.20
N ILE A 153 3.67 -2.44 -10.31
CA ILE A 153 3.94 -1.07 -10.80
C ILE A 153 4.14 -0.98 -12.32
N GLY A 154 3.99 -2.09 -13.05
CA GLY A 154 4.16 -2.15 -14.49
C GLY A 154 5.59 -1.82 -14.94
N SER A 155 6.59 -2.49 -14.37
CA SER A 155 8.02 -2.26 -14.64
C SER A 155 8.82 -3.57 -14.69
N THR A 156 10.14 -3.47 -14.69
CA THR A 156 11.03 -4.63 -14.55
C THR A 156 11.49 -4.82 -13.10
N PRO A 157 11.90 -6.02 -12.67
CA PRO A 157 12.47 -6.25 -11.34
C PRO A 157 13.66 -5.32 -11.01
N SER A 158 14.53 -5.07 -12.00
CA SER A 158 15.66 -4.13 -11.86
C SER A 158 15.17 -2.69 -11.61
N SER A 159 14.12 -2.25 -12.32
CA SER A 159 13.51 -0.94 -12.11
C SER A 159 12.80 -0.84 -10.76
N ALA A 160 12.11 -1.90 -10.33
CA ALA A 160 11.49 -1.96 -9.01
C ALA A 160 12.54 -1.84 -7.89
N LYS A 161 13.64 -2.58 -8.01
CA LYS A 161 14.78 -2.49 -7.09
C LYS A 161 15.40 -1.09 -7.07
N MET A 162 15.59 -0.47 -8.24
CA MET A 162 16.12 0.89 -8.36
C MET A 162 15.18 1.90 -7.67
N ASN A 163 13.87 1.84 -7.93
CA ASN A 163 12.89 2.72 -7.30
C ASN A 163 12.92 2.59 -5.76
N TYR A 164 13.04 1.38 -5.24
CA TYR A 164 13.18 1.14 -3.80
C TYR A 164 14.45 1.78 -3.23
N HIS A 165 15.61 1.58 -3.86
CA HIS A 165 16.87 2.14 -3.39
C HIS A 165 16.88 3.67 -3.41
N ILE A 166 16.40 4.29 -4.49
CA ILE A 166 16.28 5.75 -4.59
C ILE A 166 15.33 6.29 -3.51
N ALA A 167 14.20 5.60 -3.28
CA ALA A 167 13.26 5.96 -2.22
C ALA A 167 13.93 5.94 -0.85
N LYS A 168 14.66 4.86 -0.54
CA LYS A 168 15.39 4.70 0.72
C LYS A 168 16.43 5.81 0.93
N GLU A 169 17.21 6.14 -0.09
CA GLU A 169 18.19 7.23 -0.01
C GLU A 169 17.53 8.60 0.25
N LYS A 170 16.42 8.89 -0.42
CA LYS A 170 15.67 10.12 -0.20
C LYS A 170 15.10 10.21 1.21
N ILE A 171 14.55 9.10 1.74
CA ILE A 171 14.05 9.03 3.11
C ILE A 171 15.18 9.29 4.10
N ILE A 172 16.31 8.61 3.96
CA ILE A 172 17.49 8.81 4.84
C ILE A 172 17.94 10.27 4.80
N LYS A 173 18.03 10.87 3.61
CA LYS A 173 18.39 12.28 3.46
C LYS A 173 17.38 13.21 4.16
N TYR A 174 16.08 12.94 4.03
CA TYR A 174 15.03 13.71 4.71
C TYR A 174 15.14 13.59 6.23
N MET A 175 15.35 12.39 6.74
CA MET A 175 15.48 12.14 8.18
C MET A 175 16.70 12.86 8.78
N ASN A 176 17.85 12.86 8.08
CA ASN A 176 19.07 13.51 8.54
C ASN A 176 19.02 15.04 8.41
N SER A 177 18.33 15.60 7.41
CA SER A 177 18.30 17.06 7.20
C SER A 177 17.53 17.82 8.29
N ASN A 178 16.60 17.15 8.98
CA ASN A 178 15.80 17.77 10.03
C ASN A 178 16.42 17.64 11.45
N GLU A 179 17.54 16.93 11.61
CA GLU A 179 18.27 16.91 12.89
C GLU A 179 19.02 18.22 13.16
N ASN A 180 19.40 18.95 12.11
CA ASN A 180 20.18 20.18 12.22
C ASN A 180 19.34 21.45 12.51
N ASN A 181 18.00 21.33 12.67
CA ASN A 181 17.15 22.50 12.95
C ASN A 181 16.75 22.64 14.43
N TYR A 182 17.32 21.85 15.32
CA TYR A 182 17.06 21.89 16.78
C TYR A 182 18.31 22.21 17.63
N GLU A 183 19.37 22.78 17.04
CA GLU A 183 20.48 23.41 17.76
C GLU A 183 20.33 24.94 17.80
#